data_1cf5343134221dd0c36c608b6d0e86f3
#
_entry.id   1cf5343134221dd0c36c608b6d0e86f3
#
_cell.length_a   1.000
_cell.length_b   1.000
_cell.length_c   1.000
_cell.angle_alpha   90.00
_cell.angle_beta   90.00
_cell.angle_gamma   90.00
#
_symmetry.space_group_name_H-M   'P 1'
#
loop_
_entity.id
_entity.type
_entity.pdbx_description
1 polymer ?
#
loop_
_entity_poly.entity_id
_entity_poly.type
_entity_poly.pdbx_seq_one_letter_code
_entity_poly.pdbx_strand_id
1 'polypeptide(L)'
;MAVLRSLLKSEDWMSLWIGLLIFALSLGLLVGADILGWAVKTNVWVSIGEALQPVSENYAGLGGGPSLVLTFLFLLILMTLAAKGLEANVPRFMSGFTVIFAVSYACWFLGHYAYIAATPDKLDALGIGWSMNLTGEAGYILALVVGLVGGAGIV
;
A
#
# COMPACT_ATOMS: atom_id res chain seq x y z
N MET A 1 10.14 -19.26 29.19
CA MET A 1 9.32 -19.66 28.02
C MET A 1 7.99 -18.90 27.92
N ALA A 2 7.30 -18.57 29.01
CA ALA A 2 6.03 -17.82 28.97
C ALA A 2 6.17 -16.39 28.38
N VAL A 3 7.22 -15.66 28.75
CA VAL A 3 7.49 -14.29 28.24
C VAL A 3 7.74 -14.26 26.72
N LEU A 4 8.50 -15.24 26.20
CA LEU A 4 8.71 -15.36 24.76
C LEU A 4 7.42 -15.67 23.98
N ARG A 5 6.50 -16.44 24.57
CA ARG A 5 5.19 -16.69 23.97
C ARG A 5 4.30 -15.46 23.96
N SER A 6 4.37 -14.60 24.98
CA SER A 6 3.61 -13.34 25.01
C SER A 6 4.14 -12.33 23.99
N LEU A 7 5.46 -12.29 23.77
CA LEU A 7 6.11 -11.43 22.75
C LEU A 7 5.75 -11.82 21.31
N LEU A 8 5.38 -13.08 21.07
CA LEU A 8 5.00 -13.57 19.73
C LEU A 8 3.49 -13.63 19.51
N LYS A 9 2.67 -13.40 20.55
CA LYS A 9 1.20 -13.55 20.48
C LYS A 9 0.44 -12.27 20.76
N SER A 10 1.09 -11.10 20.84
CA SER A 10 0.39 -9.83 20.91
C SER A 10 0.42 -9.11 19.55
N GLU A 11 -0.65 -8.39 19.23
CA GLU A 11 -0.78 -7.61 17.99
C GLU A 11 0.35 -6.58 17.86
N ASP A 12 0.72 -5.94 18.95
CA ASP A 12 1.80 -4.91 18.99
C ASP A 12 3.15 -5.51 18.58
N TRP A 13 3.51 -6.66 19.16
CA TRP A 13 4.76 -7.33 18.84
C TRP A 13 4.77 -7.90 17.42
N MET A 14 3.64 -8.41 16.96
CA MET A 14 3.52 -8.90 15.59
C MET A 14 3.71 -7.75 14.58
N SER A 15 3.11 -6.59 14.84
CA SER A 15 3.29 -5.39 14.03
C SER A 15 4.75 -4.93 13.99
N LEU A 16 5.43 -4.97 15.15
CA LEU A 16 6.86 -4.66 15.23
C LEU A 16 7.70 -5.62 14.38
N TRP A 17 7.46 -6.94 14.48
CA TRP A 17 8.22 -7.94 13.73
C TRP A 17 8.01 -7.81 12.22
N ILE A 18 6.78 -7.54 11.78
CA ILE A 18 6.47 -7.28 10.36
C ILE A 18 7.21 -6.03 9.88
N GLY A 19 7.16 -4.94 10.65
CA GLY A 19 7.87 -3.71 10.33
C GLY A 19 9.38 -3.92 10.22
N LEU A 20 9.99 -4.63 11.20
CA LEU A 20 11.41 -4.96 11.17
C LEU A 20 11.79 -5.87 10.00
N LEU A 21 10.94 -6.82 9.63
CA LEU A 21 11.17 -7.68 8.46
C LEU A 21 11.20 -6.84 7.17
N ILE A 22 10.19 -5.99 6.95
CA ILE A 22 10.13 -5.14 5.75
C ILE A 22 11.33 -4.18 5.73
N PHE A 23 11.68 -3.60 6.88
CA PHE A 23 12.85 -2.75 7.02
C PHE A 23 14.14 -3.49 6.68
N ALA A 24 14.35 -4.70 7.23
CA ALA A 24 15.52 -5.51 6.92
C ALA A 24 15.60 -5.87 5.42
N LEU A 25 14.47 -6.20 4.78
CA LEU A 25 14.43 -6.43 3.34
C LEU A 25 14.80 -5.17 2.54
N SER A 26 14.38 -3.99 2.99
CA SER A 26 14.74 -2.73 2.34
C SER A 26 16.23 -2.39 2.44
N LEU A 27 16.90 -2.83 3.52
CA LEU A 27 18.35 -2.66 3.67
C LEU A 27 19.15 -3.49 2.65
N GLY A 28 18.54 -4.46 1.98
CA GLY A 28 19.16 -5.21 0.89
C GLY A 28 19.76 -4.28 -0.19
N LEU A 29 19.12 -3.12 -0.39
CA LEU A 29 19.58 -2.12 -1.36
C LEU A 29 21.00 -1.61 -1.05
N LEU A 30 21.41 -1.54 0.22
CA LEU A 30 22.75 -1.11 0.64
C LEU A 30 23.87 -2.06 0.17
N VAL A 31 23.51 -3.33 -0.06
CA VAL A 31 24.43 -4.35 -0.56
C VAL A 31 24.17 -4.68 -2.05
N GLY A 32 23.42 -3.84 -2.74
CA GLY A 32 23.08 -4.00 -4.16
C GLY A 32 21.98 -5.02 -4.44
N ALA A 33 21.32 -5.56 -3.42
CA ALA A 33 20.21 -6.50 -3.57
C ALA A 33 18.86 -5.75 -3.52
N ASP A 34 18.26 -5.53 -4.68
CA ASP A 34 16.98 -4.82 -4.82
C ASP A 34 15.81 -5.80 -4.59
N ILE A 35 15.59 -6.16 -3.33
CA ILE A 35 14.63 -7.22 -2.95
C ILE A 35 13.18 -6.75 -3.08
N LEU A 36 12.90 -5.46 -2.83
CA LEU A 36 11.55 -4.89 -2.81
C LEU A 36 11.25 -3.98 -4.00
N GLY A 37 12.18 -3.83 -4.94
CA GLY A 37 12.02 -2.92 -6.09
C GLY A 37 10.87 -3.25 -7.03
N TRP A 38 10.34 -4.47 -6.97
CA TRP A 38 9.14 -4.90 -7.69
C TRP A 38 7.83 -4.37 -7.09
N ALA A 39 7.86 -3.83 -5.86
CA ALA A 39 6.66 -3.29 -5.21
C ALA A 39 6.07 -2.14 -6.02
N VAL A 40 4.74 -1.97 -5.94
CA VAL A 40 4.06 -0.94 -6.70
C VAL A 40 4.31 0.45 -6.13
N LYS A 41 4.56 1.40 -7.01
CA LYS A 41 4.57 2.84 -6.76
C LYS A 41 3.43 3.48 -7.54
N THR A 42 2.68 4.35 -6.89
CA THR A 42 1.65 5.17 -7.53
C THR A 42 2.21 6.55 -7.82
N ASN A 43 2.19 6.96 -9.07
CA ASN A 43 2.60 8.30 -9.50
C ASN A 43 1.38 9.23 -9.56
N VAL A 44 1.62 10.54 -9.58
CA VAL A 44 0.60 11.51 -10.01
C VAL A 44 0.35 11.30 -11.50
N TRP A 45 -0.89 11.09 -11.90
CA TRP A 45 -1.22 10.63 -13.25
C TRP A 45 -2.35 11.44 -13.89
N VAL A 46 -2.24 11.64 -15.19
CA VAL A 46 -3.31 12.09 -16.09
C VAL A 46 -3.87 10.91 -16.86
N SER A 47 -2.98 10.02 -17.31
CA SER A 47 -3.31 8.79 -18.01
C SER A 47 -3.15 7.58 -17.09
N ILE A 48 -4.15 6.70 -17.06
CA ILE A 48 -4.16 5.50 -16.20
C ILE A 48 -2.93 4.60 -16.45
N GLY A 49 -2.44 4.54 -17.69
CA GLY A 49 -1.28 3.72 -18.05
C GLY A 49 0.03 4.12 -17.36
N GLU A 50 0.13 5.37 -16.88
CA GLU A 50 1.32 5.93 -16.23
C GLU A 50 1.20 5.96 -14.70
N ALA A 51 0.02 5.64 -14.18
CA ALA A 51 -0.30 5.75 -12.78
C ALA A 51 0.51 4.81 -11.90
N LEU A 52 0.75 3.59 -12.38
CA LEU A 52 1.37 2.52 -11.62
C LEU A 52 2.68 2.09 -12.27
N GLN A 53 3.71 2.00 -11.44
CA GLN A 53 5.04 1.52 -11.84
C GLN A 53 5.66 0.71 -10.69
N PRO A 54 6.63 -0.19 -10.97
CA PRO A 54 7.47 -0.73 -9.92
C PRO A 54 8.32 0.38 -9.29
N VAL A 55 8.70 0.22 -8.02
CA VAL A 55 9.53 1.19 -7.29
C VAL A 55 10.90 1.38 -7.97
N SER A 56 11.50 0.29 -8.43
CA SER A 56 12.81 0.30 -9.05
C SER A 56 12.75 0.09 -10.56
N GLU A 57 13.61 0.80 -11.28
CA GLU A 57 13.78 0.67 -12.72
C GLU A 57 14.28 -0.73 -13.15
N ASN A 58 14.96 -1.45 -12.25
CA ASN A 58 15.37 -2.84 -12.51
C ASN A 58 14.18 -3.75 -12.82
N TYR A 59 13.00 -3.39 -12.35
CA TYR A 59 11.75 -4.12 -12.56
C TYR A 59 10.80 -3.42 -13.54
N ALA A 60 11.26 -2.42 -14.29
CA ALA A 60 10.41 -1.67 -15.24
C ALA A 60 9.66 -2.58 -16.23
N GLY A 61 10.28 -3.68 -16.67
CA GLY A 61 9.67 -4.68 -17.55
C GLY A 61 8.47 -5.41 -16.95
N LEU A 62 8.29 -5.38 -15.62
CA LEU A 62 7.15 -6.00 -14.95
C LEU A 62 5.86 -5.19 -15.19
N GLY A 63 5.96 -3.86 -15.27
CA GLY A 63 4.82 -2.97 -15.38
C GLY A 63 4.05 -2.79 -14.07
N GLY A 64 3.16 -1.79 -14.03
CA GLY A 64 2.48 -1.38 -12.80
C GLY A 64 1.41 -2.35 -12.30
N GLY A 65 0.63 -2.95 -13.20
CA GLY A 65 -0.43 -3.90 -12.85
C GLY A 65 0.10 -5.14 -12.14
N PRO A 66 1.03 -5.89 -12.74
CA PRO A 66 1.68 -7.02 -12.07
C PRO A 66 2.39 -6.63 -10.76
N SER A 67 3.04 -5.46 -10.69
CA SER A 67 3.63 -4.95 -9.45
C SER A 67 2.59 -4.79 -8.34
N LEU A 68 1.40 -4.26 -8.67
CA LEU A 68 0.30 -4.15 -7.70
C LEU A 68 -0.16 -5.51 -7.20
N VAL A 69 -0.34 -6.48 -8.10
CA VAL A 69 -0.77 -7.84 -7.73
C VAL A 69 0.27 -8.50 -6.83
N LEU A 70 1.55 -8.39 -7.16
CA LEU A 70 2.63 -8.94 -6.33
C LEU A 70 2.69 -8.26 -4.97
N THR A 71 2.55 -6.94 -4.91
CA THR A 71 2.49 -6.20 -3.64
C THR A 71 1.33 -6.67 -2.78
N PHE A 72 0.14 -6.80 -3.37
CA PHE A 72 -1.04 -7.34 -2.67
C PHE A 72 -0.79 -8.74 -2.14
N LEU A 73 -0.30 -9.66 -2.97
CA LEU A 73 -0.05 -11.05 -2.58
C LEU A 73 1.01 -11.15 -1.47
N PHE A 74 2.09 -10.39 -1.58
CA PHE A 74 3.12 -10.34 -0.55
C PHE A 74 2.54 -9.89 0.80
N LEU A 75 1.79 -8.80 0.81
CA LEU A 75 1.15 -8.30 2.02
C LEU A 75 0.09 -9.27 2.55
N LEU A 76 -0.72 -9.86 1.67
CA LEU A 76 -1.73 -10.85 2.07
C LEU A 76 -1.09 -12.07 2.74
N ILE A 77 -0.01 -12.61 2.19
CA ILE A 77 0.71 -13.74 2.77
C ILE A 77 1.29 -13.35 4.12
N LEU A 78 2.01 -12.23 4.18
CA LEU A 78 2.66 -11.76 5.39
C LEU A 78 1.66 -11.52 6.52
N MET A 79 0.57 -10.82 6.23
CA MET A 79 -0.49 -10.53 7.20
C MET A 79 -1.29 -11.78 7.60
N THR A 80 -1.47 -12.73 6.67
CA THR A 80 -2.12 -14.02 6.96
C THR A 80 -1.29 -14.87 7.90
N LEU A 81 0.03 -14.87 7.74
CA LEU A 81 0.95 -15.56 8.67
C LEU A 81 0.88 -14.95 10.07
N ALA A 82 0.80 -13.61 10.16
CA ALA A 82 0.62 -12.91 11.42
C ALA A 82 -0.74 -13.26 12.07
N ALA A 83 -1.82 -13.20 11.32
CA ALA A 83 -3.17 -13.55 11.78
C ALA A 83 -3.23 -15.00 12.30
N LYS A 84 -2.56 -15.94 11.63
CA LYS A 84 -2.43 -17.33 12.09
C LYS A 84 -1.65 -17.42 13.39
N GLY A 85 -0.59 -16.65 13.56
CA GLY A 85 0.18 -16.56 14.80
C GLY A 85 -0.64 -16.03 15.99
N LEU A 86 -1.61 -15.15 15.70
CA LEU A 86 -2.55 -14.60 16.67
C LEU A 86 -3.80 -15.47 16.88
N GLU A 87 -3.85 -16.66 16.29
CA GLU A 87 -4.98 -17.59 16.39
C GLU A 87 -6.30 -17.01 15.83
N ALA A 88 -6.22 -16.03 14.90
CA ALA A 88 -7.37 -15.44 14.26
C ALA A 88 -8.01 -16.38 13.22
N ASN A 89 -9.28 -16.12 12.88
CA ASN A 89 -9.97 -16.86 11.81
C ASN A 89 -9.39 -16.45 10.44
N VAL A 90 -8.48 -17.26 9.92
CA VAL A 90 -7.72 -16.98 8.69
C VAL A 90 -8.60 -16.70 7.47
N PRO A 91 -9.63 -17.50 7.12
CA PRO A 91 -10.49 -17.20 5.97
C PRO A 91 -11.21 -15.86 6.09
N ARG A 92 -11.74 -15.55 7.27
CA ARG A 92 -12.42 -14.28 7.53
C ARG A 92 -11.44 -13.11 7.48
N PHE A 93 -10.23 -13.30 7.99
CA PHE A 93 -9.17 -12.29 7.91
C PHE A 93 -8.78 -12.00 6.46
N MET A 94 -8.52 -13.04 5.66
CA MET A 94 -8.12 -12.87 4.25
C MET A 94 -9.18 -12.12 3.44
N SER A 95 -10.46 -12.45 3.60
CA SER A 95 -11.54 -11.74 2.90
C SER A 95 -11.64 -10.28 3.36
N GLY A 96 -11.58 -10.02 4.66
CA GLY A 96 -11.58 -8.66 5.20
C GLY A 96 -10.38 -7.84 4.72
N PHE A 97 -9.17 -8.41 4.80
CA PHE A 97 -7.97 -7.76 4.31
C PHE A 97 -8.06 -7.41 2.83
N THR A 98 -8.55 -8.33 1.98
CA THR A 98 -8.71 -8.09 0.54
C THR A 98 -9.64 -6.92 0.26
N VAL A 99 -10.78 -6.84 0.94
CA VAL A 99 -11.73 -5.74 0.78
C VAL A 99 -11.11 -4.41 1.23
N ILE A 100 -10.49 -4.39 2.42
CA ILE A 100 -9.86 -3.18 2.96
C ILE A 100 -8.72 -2.72 2.04
N PHE A 101 -7.86 -3.64 1.60
CA PHE A 101 -6.77 -3.32 0.67
C PHE A 101 -7.31 -2.72 -0.63
N ALA A 102 -8.30 -3.37 -1.26
CA ALA A 102 -8.87 -2.91 -2.52
C ALA A 102 -9.48 -1.52 -2.40
N VAL A 103 -10.29 -1.27 -1.35
CA VAL A 103 -10.92 0.03 -1.11
C VAL A 103 -9.88 1.10 -0.79
N SER A 104 -8.95 0.83 0.11
CA SER A 104 -7.89 1.78 0.49
C SER A 104 -6.99 2.12 -0.70
N TYR A 105 -6.62 1.11 -1.48
CA TYR A 105 -5.78 1.32 -2.66
C TYR A 105 -6.53 2.10 -3.75
N ALA A 106 -7.82 1.84 -3.95
CA ALA A 106 -8.63 2.62 -4.88
C ALA A 106 -8.72 4.10 -4.46
N CYS A 107 -8.91 4.39 -3.17
CA CYS A 107 -8.88 5.75 -2.64
C CYS A 107 -7.52 6.42 -2.85
N TRP A 108 -6.42 5.70 -2.58
CA TRP A 108 -5.06 6.16 -2.81
C TRP A 108 -4.80 6.44 -4.29
N PHE A 109 -5.20 5.54 -5.17
CA PHE A 109 -5.07 5.68 -6.62
C PHE A 109 -5.81 6.91 -7.14
N LEU A 110 -7.08 7.09 -6.74
CA LEU A 110 -7.90 8.25 -7.12
C LEU A 110 -7.32 9.55 -6.57
N GLY A 111 -6.80 9.53 -5.34
CA GLY A 111 -6.15 10.69 -4.73
C GLY A 111 -4.89 11.15 -5.48
N HIS A 112 -4.26 10.30 -6.30
CA HIS A 112 -3.12 10.64 -7.15
C HIS A 112 -3.51 11.15 -8.54
N TYR A 113 -4.79 11.35 -8.81
CA TYR A 113 -5.21 11.97 -10.06
C TYR A 113 -4.65 13.41 -10.16
N ALA A 114 -4.06 13.77 -11.30
CA ALA A 114 -3.25 14.97 -11.43
C ALA A 114 -4.00 16.26 -11.09
N TYR A 115 -5.28 16.37 -11.46
CA TYR A 115 -6.10 17.54 -11.11
C TYR A 115 -6.36 17.68 -9.59
N ILE A 116 -6.12 16.62 -8.83
CA ILE A 116 -6.23 16.63 -7.37
C ILE A 116 -4.85 16.86 -6.75
N ALA A 117 -3.85 16.06 -7.18
CA ALA A 117 -2.60 15.89 -6.46
C ALA A 117 -1.40 16.65 -7.03
N ALA A 118 -1.47 17.16 -8.28
CA ALA A 118 -0.32 17.81 -8.89
C ALA A 118 0.04 19.12 -8.17
N THR A 119 1.32 19.27 -7.90
CA THR A 119 1.87 20.54 -7.39
C THR A 119 2.09 21.53 -8.53
N PRO A 120 2.09 22.86 -8.27
CA PRO A 120 2.20 23.89 -9.31
C PRO A 120 3.43 23.72 -10.23
N ASP A 121 4.53 23.22 -9.70
CA ASP A 121 5.77 22.93 -10.43
C ASP A 121 5.67 21.76 -11.42
N LYS A 122 4.65 20.92 -11.31
CA LYS A 122 4.42 19.75 -12.17
C LYS A 122 3.33 19.95 -13.23
N LEU A 123 2.57 21.05 -13.17
CA LEU A 123 1.43 21.27 -14.07
C LEU A 123 1.87 21.27 -15.54
N ASP A 124 2.94 22.00 -15.87
CA ASP A 124 3.44 22.09 -17.25
C ASP A 124 3.92 20.73 -17.76
N ALA A 125 4.64 19.96 -16.92
CA ALA A 125 5.13 18.62 -17.29
C ALA A 125 3.99 17.63 -17.51
N LEU A 126 2.85 17.80 -16.82
CA LEU A 126 1.66 16.96 -16.93
C LEU A 126 0.69 17.47 -18.02
N GLY A 127 0.96 18.63 -18.63
CA GLY A 127 0.11 19.25 -19.66
C GLY A 127 -1.25 19.71 -19.15
N ILE A 128 -1.37 20.05 -17.85
CA ILE A 128 -2.61 20.52 -17.23
C ILE A 128 -2.49 21.96 -16.76
N GLY A 129 -3.57 22.74 -16.89
CA GLY A 129 -3.57 24.17 -16.55
C GLY A 129 -3.87 24.49 -15.08
N TRP A 130 -4.34 23.52 -14.29
CA TRP A 130 -4.69 23.70 -12.88
C TRP A 130 -4.73 22.38 -12.12
N SER A 131 -4.64 22.46 -10.79
CA SER A 131 -4.82 21.35 -9.86
C SER A 131 -5.30 21.90 -8.52
N MET A 132 -5.93 21.04 -7.72
CA MET A 132 -6.30 21.37 -6.33
C MET A 132 -5.09 21.43 -5.40
N ASN A 133 -3.93 20.92 -5.80
CA ASN A 133 -2.68 20.88 -5.02
C ASN A 133 -2.84 20.21 -3.65
N LEU A 134 -3.69 19.15 -3.56
CA LEU A 134 -3.89 18.40 -2.32
C LEU A 134 -2.81 17.34 -2.07
N THR A 135 -1.91 17.16 -3.03
CA THR A 135 -0.82 16.16 -2.99
C THR A 135 -1.30 14.72 -2.68
N GLY A 136 -0.44 13.83 -2.18
CA GLY A 136 -0.82 12.46 -1.81
C GLY A 136 -1.83 12.35 -0.66
N GLU A 137 -2.11 13.44 0.04
CA GLU A 137 -3.04 13.48 1.18
C GLU A 137 -4.50 13.29 0.77
N ALA A 138 -4.85 13.62 -0.48
CA ALA A 138 -6.20 13.42 -1.00
C ALA A 138 -6.67 11.95 -0.91
N GLY A 139 -5.77 10.99 -1.08
CA GLY A 139 -6.07 9.56 -0.92
C GLY A 139 -6.50 9.21 0.50
N TYR A 140 -5.87 9.80 1.51
CA TYR A 140 -6.24 9.60 2.92
C TYR A 140 -7.60 10.22 3.25
N ILE A 141 -7.90 11.40 2.70
CA ILE A 141 -9.20 12.06 2.88
C ILE A 141 -10.30 11.20 2.25
N LEU A 142 -10.09 10.69 1.04
CA LEU A 142 -11.04 9.79 0.39
C LEU A 142 -11.24 8.50 1.20
N ALA A 143 -10.17 7.90 1.70
CA ALA A 143 -10.25 6.70 2.53
C ALA A 143 -11.03 6.96 3.83
N LEU A 144 -10.82 8.13 4.46
CA LEU A 144 -11.57 8.54 5.65
C LEU A 144 -13.06 8.66 5.36
N VAL A 145 -13.43 9.36 4.27
CA VAL A 145 -14.84 9.54 3.87
C VAL A 145 -15.51 8.20 3.59
N VAL A 146 -14.85 7.31 2.82
CA VAL A 146 -15.36 5.98 2.50
C VAL A 146 -15.50 5.14 3.79
N GLY A 147 -14.53 5.23 4.70
CA GLY A 147 -14.58 4.54 5.98
C GLY A 147 -15.73 5.00 6.87
N LEU A 148 -15.98 6.32 6.93
CA LEU A 148 -17.09 6.89 7.71
C LEU A 148 -18.46 6.49 7.12
N VAL A 149 -18.62 6.57 5.80
CA VAL A 149 -19.88 6.19 5.13
C VAL A 149 -20.11 4.68 5.25
N GLY A 150 -19.11 3.86 5.03
CA GLY A 150 -19.20 2.40 5.16
C GLY A 150 -19.46 1.97 6.60
N GLY A 151 -18.79 2.60 7.58
CA GLY A 151 -19.00 2.32 9.00
C GLY A 151 -20.38 2.71 9.48
N ALA A 152 -20.95 3.83 9.02
CA ALA A 152 -22.30 4.26 9.37
C ALA A 152 -23.39 3.34 8.81
N GLY A 153 -23.10 2.57 7.75
CA GLY A 153 -24.04 1.60 7.16
C GLY A 153 -24.05 0.22 7.83
N ILE A 154 -23.18 -0.01 8.82
CA ILE A 154 -23.02 -1.30 9.52
C ILE A 154 -23.61 -1.27 10.95
N VAL A 155 -24.03 -0.09 11.42
CA VAL A 155 -24.62 0.09 12.76
C VAL A 155 -26.14 -0.04 12.71
#